data_c10c72ab2e31c8e5d1cfca95efa93590
#
_entry.id   c10c72ab2e31c8e5d1cfca95efa93590
#
_cell.length_a   1.000
_cell.length_b   1.000
_cell.length_c   1.000
_cell.angle_alpha   90.00
_cell.angle_beta   90.00
_cell.angle_gamma   90.00
#
_symmetry.space_group_name_H-M   'P 1'
#
loop_
_entity.id
_entity.type
_entity.pdbx_description
1 polymer ?
#
loop_
_entity_poly.entity_id
_entity_poly.type
_entity_poly.pdbx_seq_one_letter_code
_entity_poly.pdbx_strand_id
1 'polypeptide(L)'
;MRALGYPPHLTLAIYDTDEVGHALRVRAIEQATAGEAALHLKFDRIRMFDGPPLVLWADPGHPNQLMRIHSAVHDVIDPALCRPYYRLGAWVPHCTLGMAILPDRRAAAMAFAQNFRGGVEAVFDVIDCVTFPPLRVTTEKRLPARA
;
A
#
# COMPACT_ATOMS: atom_id res chain seq x y z
N MET A 1 11.68 -2.47 7.18
CA MET A 1 11.02 -1.15 7.15
C MET A 1 11.51 -0.20 8.23
N ARG A 2 11.73 -0.61 9.47
CA ARG A 2 12.35 0.28 10.49
C ARG A 2 13.65 0.96 10.04
N ALA A 3 14.42 0.32 9.18
CA ALA A 3 15.68 0.87 8.66
C ALA A 3 15.50 2.06 7.69
N LEU A 4 14.30 2.26 7.14
CA LEU A 4 14.03 3.36 6.19
C LEU A 4 13.35 4.56 6.83
N GLY A 5 12.97 4.49 8.12
CA GLY A 5 12.28 5.57 8.82
C GLY A 5 10.87 5.89 8.28
N TYR A 6 10.30 5.00 7.46
CA TYR A 6 8.98 5.17 6.87
C TYR A 6 7.96 4.28 7.57
N PRO A 7 6.76 4.80 7.91
CA PRO A 7 5.76 4.07 8.67
C PRO A 7 5.17 2.88 7.89
N PRO A 8 4.46 1.95 8.54
CA PRO A 8 3.65 0.95 7.87
C PRO A 8 2.67 1.60 6.89
N HIS A 9 2.58 1.06 5.67
CA HIS A 9 1.81 1.68 4.58
C HIS A 9 1.20 0.63 3.65
N LEU A 10 0.20 1.08 2.88
CA LEU A 10 -0.31 0.37 1.73
C LEU A 10 0.05 1.16 0.47
N THR A 11 0.70 0.51 -0.47
CA THR A 11 1.05 1.15 -1.75
C THR A 11 -0.13 1.03 -2.71
N LEU A 12 -0.64 2.16 -3.18
CA LEU A 12 -1.75 2.21 -4.14
C LEU A 12 -1.26 2.06 -5.58
N ALA A 13 -0.13 2.66 -5.92
CA ALA A 13 0.40 2.66 -7.27
C ALA A 13 1.93 2.86 -7.27
N ILE A 14 2.60 2.31 -8.27
CA ILE A 14 4.03 2.52 -8.53
C ILE A 14 4.20 2.89 -10.00
N TYR A 15 4.92 3.97 -10.23
CA TYR A 15 5.24 4.49 -11.56
C TYR A 15 6.76 4.55 -11.72
N ASP A 16 7.27 3.90 -12.77
CA ASP A 16 8.71 3.87 -13.10
C ASP A 16 9.03 4.84 -14.25
N THR A 17 8.23 5.89 -14.42
CA THR A 17 8.33 6.86 -15.52
C THR A 17 8.29 8.29 -15.00
N ASP A 18 8.99 9.19 -15.68
CA ASP A 18 8.95 10.63 -15.40
C ASP A 18 7.69 11.32 -15.97
N GLU A 19 6.89 10.60 -16.77
CA GLU A 19 5.64 11.12 -17.33
C GLU A 19 4.62 11.49 -16.25
N VAL A 20 4.68 10.81 -15.10
CA VAL A 20 3.85 11.13 -13.94
C VAL A 20 4.49 12.27 -13.15
N GLY A 21 4.36 13.49 -13.67
CA GLY A 21 4.90 14.70 -13.06
C GLY A 21 4.25 15.07 -11.71
N HIS A 22 4.87 16.01 -10.99
CA HIS A 22 4.42 16.44 -9.66
C HIS A 22 2.95 16.89 -9.64
N ALA A 23 2.54 17.73 -10.59
CA ALA A 23 1.17 18.26 -10.65
C ALA A 23 0.11 17.15 -10.81
N LEU A 24 0.44 16.11 -11.59
CA LEU A 24 -0.44 14.97 -11.80
C LEU A 24 -0.59 14.13 -10.54
N ARG A 25 0.51 13.94 -9.79
CA ARG A 25 0.50 13.25 -8.49
C ARG A 25 -0.32 13.99 -7.43
N VAL A 26 -0.18 15.32 -7.37
CA VAL A 26 -1.00 16.16 -6.47
C VAL A 26 -2.47 16.00 -6.79
N ARG A 27 -2.87 16.12 -8.07
CA ARG A 27 -4.25 15.93 -8.50
C ARG A 27 -4.78 14.53 -8.15
N ALA A 28 -4.00 13.49 -8.32
CA ALA A 28 -4.40 12.13 -7.98
C ALA A 28 -4.66 11.98 -6.47
N ILE A 29 -3.81 12.55 -5.62
CA ILE A 29 -4.01 12.57 -4.17
C ILE A 29 -5.28 13.35 -3.81
N GLU A 30 -5.49 14.53 -4.39
CA GLU A 30 -6.67 15.35 -4.15
C GLU A 30 -7.95 14.63 -4.54
N GLN A 31 -7.98 14.01 -5.72
CA GLN A 31 -9.13 13.24 -6.20
C GLN A 31 -9.38 12.01 -5.33
N ALA A 32 -8.34 11.26 -5.01
CA ALA A 32 -8.45 10.04 -4.21
C ALA A 32 -8.92 10.29 -2.77
N THR A 33 -8.71 11.50 -2.26
CA THR A 33 -9.09 11.89 -0.89
C THR A 33 -10.34 12.75 -0.82
N ALA A 34 -10.95 13.08 -1.95
CA ALA A 34 -12.15 13.93 -2.00
C ALA A 34 -13.32 13.26 -1.27
N GLY A 35 -13.74 13.85 -0.14
CA GLY A 35 -14.84 13.33 0.68
C GLY A 35 -14.49 12.06 1.49
N GLU A 36 -13.24 11.63 1.49
CA GLU A 36 -12.81 10.47 2.26
C GLU A 36 -12.29 10.88 3.65
N ALA A 37 -12.60 10.06 4.65
CA ALA A 37 -12.07 10.17 6.01
C ALA A 37 -10.96 9.12 6.23
N ALA A 38 -10.28 9.19 7.36
CA ALA A 38 -9.28 8.21 7.77
C ALA A 38 -9.82 6.78 7.65
N LEU A 39 -8.99 5.87 7.11
CA LEU A 39 -9.35 4.48 6.92
C LEU A 39 -9.08 3.69 8.19
N HIS A 40 -10.10 3.02 8.70
CA HIS A 40 -9.98 2.04 9.77
C HIS A 40 -9.90 0.66 9.16
N LEU A 41 -8.74 0.05 9.19
CA LEU A 41 -8.47 -1.25 8.59
C LEU A 41 -8.20 -2.29 9.66
N LYS A 42 -8.73 -3.49 9.42
CA LYS A 42 -8.48 -4.68 10.23
C LYS A 42 -7.72 -5.69 9.42
N PHE A 43 -6.63 -6.18 10.00
CA PHE A 43 -5.75 -7.18 9.39
C PHE A 43 -5.90 -8.48 10.17
N ASP A 44 -6.73 -9.39 9.67
CA ASP A 44 -7.03 -10.67 10.33
C ASP A 44 -6.13 -11.80 9.86
N ARG A 45 -5.38 -11.60 8.78
CA ARG A 45 -4.55 -12.62 8.15
C ARG A 45 -3.19 -12.08 7.77
N ILE A 46 -2.20 -12.94 7.87
CA ILE A 46 -0.88 -12.72 7.26
C ILE A 46 -0.78 -13.66 6.07
N ARG A 47 -0.35 -13.11 4.94
CA ARG A 47 -0.18 -13.82 3.68
C ARG A 47 1.24 -13.67 3.16
N MET A 48 1.52 -14.33 2.05
CA MET A 48 2.82 -14.30 1.39
C MET A 48 2.65 -14.08 -0.11
N PHE A 49 3.54 -13.30 -0.69
CA PHE A 49 3.84 -13.39 -2.11
C PHE A 49 4.98 -14.38 -2.25
N ASP A 50 4.68 -15.48 -2.92
CA ASP A 50 5.57 -16.63 -3.06
C ASP A 50 6.48 -16.46 -4.28
N GLY A 51 7.54 -15.71 -4.09
CA GLY A 51 8.56 -15.47 -5.11
C GLY A 51 9.96 -15.42 -4.50
N PRO A 52 11.04 -15.40 -5.32
CA PRO A 52 12.33 -14.89 -4.88
C PRO A 52 12.38 -13.36 -5.08
N PRO A 53 12.39 -12.54 -4.00
CA PRO A 53 12.34 -12.92 -2.58
C PRO A 53 10.91 -13.16 -2.06
N LEU A 54 10.78 -13.99 -1.04
CA LEU A 54 9.53 -14.16 -0.29
C LEU A 54 9.18 -12.86 0.45
N VAL A 55 7.91 -12.47 0.39
CA VAL A 55 7.37 -11.28 1.08
C VAL A 55 6.22 -11.68 1.97
N LEU A 56 6.28 -11.33 3.26
CA LEU A 56 5.17 -11.43 4.20
C LEU A 56 4.40 -10.11 4.24
N TRP A 57 3.08 -10.20 4.27
CA TRP A 57 2.21 -9.03 4.31
C TRP A 57 0.93 -9.28 5.10
N ALA A 58 0.43 -8.22 5.74
CA ALA A 58 -0.85 -8.22 6.41
C ALA A 58 -1.97 -7.89 5.41
N ASP A 59 -3.02 -8.69 5.46
CA ASP A 59 -4.17 -8.64 4.54
C ASP A 59 -5.31 -7.83 5.15
N PRO A 60 -5.62 -6.64 4.58
CA PRO A 60 -6.76 -5.84 5.03
C PRO A 60 -8.08 -6.30 4.38
N GLY A 61 -8.07 -7.34 3.57
CA GLY A 61 -9.19 -7.68 2.68
C GLY A 61 -9.36 -6.64 1.56
N HIS A 62 -10.60 -6.42 1.16
CA HIS A 62 -10.95 -5.46 0.09
C HIS A 62 -11.98 -4.45 0.62
N PRO A 63 -11.62 -3.56 1.57
CA PRO A 63 -12.55 -2.57 2.10
C PRO A 63 -12.98 -1.59 1.00
N ASN A 64 -14.29 -1.36 0.86
CA ASN A 64 -14.85 -0.53 -0.22
C ASN A 64 -14.20 0.86 -0.29
N GLN A 65 -13.93 1.48 0.87
CA GLN A 65 -13.28 2.79 0.93
C GLN A 65 -11.87 2.75 0.32
N LEU A 66 -11.05 1.76 0.68
CA LEU A 66 -9.70 1.59 0.14
C LEU A 66 -9.74 1.34 -1.37
N MET A 67 -10.71 0.54 -1.85
CA MET A 67 -10.87 0.25 -3.27
C MET A 67 -11.30 1.49 -4.06
N ARG A 68 -12.17 2.36 -3.49
CA ARG A 68 -12.53 3.65 -4.11
C ARG A 68 -11.32 4.59 -4.23
N ILE A 69 -10.53 4.70 -3.16
CA ILE A 69 -9.30 5.52 -3.16
C ILE A 69 -8.33 5.04 -4.24
N HIS A 70 -8.12 3.73 -4.34
CA HIS A 70 -7.27 3.14 -5.38
C HIS A 70 -7.80 3.46 -6.78
N SER A 71 -9.10 3.26 -7.04
CA SER A 71 -9.72 3.57 -8.33
C SER A 71 -9.56 5.05 -8.69
N ALA A 72 -9.78 5.96 -7.74
CA ALA A 72 -9.69 7.40 -7.97
C ALA A 72 -8.28 7.88 -8.34
N VAL A 73 -7.21 7.19 -7.90
CA VAL A 73 -5.85 7.44 -8.39
C VAL A 73 -5.76 7.15 -9.89
N HIS A 74 -6.34 6.05 -10.34
CA HIS A 74 -6.31 5.61 -11.74
C HIS A 74 -7.30 6.37 -12.64
N ASP A 75 -8.27 7.09 -12.08
CA ASP A 75 -9.11 8.02 -12.83
C ASP A 75 -8.34 9.29 -13.25
N VAL A 76 -7.23 9.58 -12.57
CA VAL A 76 -6.38 10.77 -12.84
C VAL A 76 -5.11 10.39 -13.61
N ILE A 77 -4.49 9.28 -13.27
CA ILE A 77 -3.23 8.83 -13.87
C ILE A 77 -3.51 7.57 -14.68
N ASP A 78 -3.13 7.57 -15.96
CA ASP A 78 -3.32 6.43 -16.85
C ASP A 78 -2.79 5.14 -16.21
N PRO A 79 -3.64 4.13 -16.00
CA PRO A 79 -3.23 2.83 -15.46
C PRO A 79 -2.11 2.16 -16.28
N ALA A 80 -1.98 2.47 -17.57
CA ALA A 80 -0.92 1.92 -18.42
C ALA A 80 0.49 2.32 -17.94
N LEU A 81 0.63 3.49 -17.30
CA LEU A 81 1.89 3.99 -16.73
C LEU A 81 2.25 3.31 -15.41
N CYS A 82 1.27 2.67 -14.76
CA CYS A 82 1.46 1.99 -13.49
C CYS A 82 1.99 0.57 -13.68
N ARG A 83 2.81 0.10 -12.74
CA ARG A 83 3.24 -1.30 -12.71
C ARG A 83 2.02 -2.24 -12.78
N PRO A 84 2.07 -3.34 -13.56
CA PRO A 84 0.91 -4.22 -13.80
C PRO A 84 0.19 -4.69 -12.54
N TYR A 85 0.93 -5.05 -11.48
CA TYR A 85 0.36 -5.56 -10.23
C TYR A 85 -0.38 -4.51 -9.38
N TYR A 86 -0.29 -3.23 -9.74
CA TYR A 86 -0.99 -2.13 -9.07
C TYR A 86 -2.16 -1.59 -9.88
N ARG A 87 -2.44 -2.14 -11.07
CA ARG A 87 -3.54 -1.72 -11.93
C ARG A 87 -4.88 -2.22 -11.40
N LEU A 88 -5.96 -1.55 -11.84
CA LEU A 88 -7.33 -1.98 -11.54
C LEU A 88 -7.54 -3.46 -11.91
N GLY A 89 -8.16 -4.21 -11.02
CA GLY A 89 -8.42 -5.64 -11.19
C GLY A 89 -7.23 -6.57 -10.91
N ALA A 90 -6.00 -6.06 -10.86
CA ALA A 90 -4.80 -6.84 -10.52
C ALA A 90 -4.24 -6.53 -9.13
N TRP A 91 -4.57 -5.35 -8.59
CA TRP A 91 -4.04 -4.91 -7.31
C TRP A 91 -4.57 -5.74 -6.14
N VAL A 92 -3.63 -6.19 -5.30
CA VAL A 92 -3.93 -6.85 -4.02
C VAL A 92 -3.53 -5.90 -2.90
N PRO A 93 -4.48 -5.34 -2.13
CA PRO A 93 -4.17 -4.50 -0.97
C PRO A 93 -3.31 -5.25 0.04
N HIS A 94 -2.18 -4.67 0.43
CA HIS A 94 -1.28 -5.33 1.37
C HIS A 94 -0.44 -4.31 2.15
N CYS A 95 -0.21 -4.60 3.43
CA CYS A 95 0.78 -3.92 4.24
C CYS A 95 1.98 -4.84 4.45
N THR A 96 3.12 -4.52 3.87
CA THR A 96 4.32 -5.36 3.94
C THR A 96 4.87 -5.42 5.37
N LEU A 97 5.00 -6.62 5.90
CA LEU A 97 5.59 -6.89 7.22
C LEU A 97 7.08 -7.27 7.13
N GLY A 98 7.45 -7.99 6.08
CA GLY A 98 8.83 -8.39 5.83
C GLY A 98 9.06 -8.70 4.37
N MET A 99 10.21 -8.31 3.86
CA MET A 99 10.65 -8.54 2.49
C MET A 99 12.07 -9.11 2.47
N ALA A 100 12.45 -9.67 1.33
CA ALA A 100 13.77 -10.30 1.17
C ALA A 100 14.04 -11.43 2.19
N ILE A 101 13.00 -12.21 2.50
CA ILE A 101 13.11 -13.34 3.42
C ILE A 101 13.96 -14.43 2.74
N LEU A 102 15.06 -14.79 3.40
CA LEU A 102 16.02 -15.76 2.89
C LEU A 102 15.40 -17.17 2.83
N PRO A 103 15.87 -18.04 1.93
CA PRO A 103 15.33 -19.39 1.77
C PRO A 103 15.35 -20.23 3.04
N ASP A 104 16.39 -20.10 3.89
CA ASP A 104 16.51 -20.79 5.18
C ASP A 104 15.48 -20.33 6.21
N ARG A 105 14.88 -19.15 6.05
CA ARG A 105 13.84 -18.60 6.90
C ARG A 105 12.42 -18.82 6.37
N ARG A 106 12.29 -19.40 5.18
CA ARG A 106 10.99 -19.62 4.53
C ARG A 106 10.02 -20.43 5.40
N ALA A 107 10.46 -21.56 5.95
CA ALA A 107 9.61 -22.41 6.78
C ALA A 107 9.10 -21.68 8.03
N ALA A 108 9.95 -20.89 8.68
CA ALA A 108 9.58 -20.09 9.85
C ALA A 108 8.59 -18.97 9.47
N ALA A 109 8.77 -18.32 8.33
CA ALA A 109 7.86 -17.30 7.82
C ALA A 109 6.47 -17.89 7.50
N MET A 110 6.44 -19.07 6.87
CA MET A 110 5.19 -19.79 6.59
C MET A 110 4.46 -20.17 7.88
N ALA A 111 5.18 -20.74 8.85
CA ALA A 111 4.61 -21.10 10.14
C ALA A 111 4.06 -19.87 10.88
N PHE A 112 4.76 -18.74 10.84
CA PHE A 112 4.29 -17.47 11.41
C PHE A 112 2.98 -17.02 10.77
N ALA A 113 2.88 -17.00 9.44
CA ALA A 113 1.68 -16.62 8.73
C ALA A 113 0.49 -17.56 9.03
N GLN A 114 0.74 -18.88 9.02
CA GLN A 114 -0.28 -19.90 9.28
C GLN A 114 -0.79 -19.90 10.72
N ASN A 115 0.07 -19.56 11.67
CA ASN A 115 -0.27 -19.57 13.10
C ASN A 115 -0.74 -18.19 13.61
N PHE A 116 -0.76 -17.17 12.77
CA PHE A 116 -1.27 -15.87 13.17
C PHE A 116 -2.75 -16.00 13.58
N ARG A 117 -3.05 -15.56 14.80
CA ARG A 117 -4.39 -15.54 15.35
C ARG A 117 -4.63 -14.15 15.96
N GLY A 118 -5.84 -13.68 15.81
CA GLY A 118 -6.22 -12.35 16.24
C GLY A 118 -6.24 -11.39 15.06
N GLY A 119 -6.46 -10.12 15.35
CA GLY A 119 -6.50 -9.05 14.37
C GLY A 119 -5.71 -7.86 14.86
N VAL A 120 -5.12 -7.12 13.94
CA VAL A 120 -4.54 -5.81 14.19
C VAL A 120 -5.44 -4.78 13.55
N GLU A 121 -5.88 -3.80 14.33
CA GLU A 121 -6.59 -2.65 13.81
C GLU A 121 -5.63 -1.48 13.68
N ALA A 122 -5.71 -0.78 12.57
CA ALA A 122 -4.89 0.40 12.30
C ALA A 122 -5.69 1.48 11.59
N VAL A 123 -5.35 2.72 11.89
CA VAL A 123 -5.92 3.91 11.24
C VAL A 123 -4.89 4.45 10.26
N PHE A 124 -5.29 4.61 9.01
CA PHE A 124 -4.51 5.24 7.96
C PHE A 124 -5.13 6.62 7.69
N ASP A 125 -4.48 7.64 8.19
CA ASP A 125 -4.96 9.02 8.14
C ASP A 125 -4.13 9.92 7.22
N VAL A 126 -3.17 9.35 6.49
CA VAL A 126 -2.31 10.06 5.56
C VAL A 126 -2.25 9.31 4.24
N ILE A 127 -2.37 10.04 3.14
CA ILE A 127 -1.97 9.61 1.81
C ILE A 127 -0.81 10.46 1.34
N ASP A 128 0.21 9.85 0.80
CA ASP A 128 1.40 10.54 0.35
C ASP A 128 1.93 10.01 -0.98
N CYS A 129 2.81 10.78 -1.59
CA CYS A 129 3.61 10.36 -2.73
C CYS A 129 5.07 10.38 -2.34
N VAL A 130 5.75 9.27 -2.57
CA VAL A 130 7.18 9.14 -2.28
C VAL A 130 7.98 8.87 -3.54
N THR A 131 9.21 9.35 -3.57
CA THR A 131 10.23 8.94 -4.55
C THR A 131 11.23 8.02 -3.88
N PHE A 132 11.82 7.10 -4.64
CA PHE A 132 12.81 6.14 -4.16
C PHE A 132 13.71 5.67 -5.31
N PRO A 133 14.99 5.43 -5.10
CA PRO A 133 15.87 5.86 -4.00
C PRO A 133 16.43 7.29 -4.20
N PRO A 134 16.74 8.04 -3.15
CA PRO A 134 16.41 7.80 -1.75
C PRO A 134 14.95 8.05 -1.48
N LEU A 135 14.41 7.49 -0.37
CA LEU A 135 13.03 7.71 0.03
C LEU A 135 12.83 9.18 0.42
N ARG A 136 11.91 9.84 -0.28
CA ARG A 136 11.52 11.23 -0.01
C ARG A 136 10.01 11.39 -0.20
N VAL A 137 9.33 11.92 0.80
CA VAL A 137 7.93 12.36 0.66
C VAL A 137 7.91 13.65 -0.15
N THR A 138 7.20 13.64 -1.27
CA THR A 138 7.10 14.79 -2.19
C THR A 138 5.76 15.51 -2.08
N THR A 139 4.74 14.82 -1.61
CA THR A 139 3.39 15.35 -1.40
C THR A 139 2.73 14.52 -0.32
N GLU A 140 2.04 15.17 0.60
CA GLU A 140 1.31 14.53 1.69
C GLU A 140 -0.04 15.21 1.89
N LYS A 141 -1.08 14.43 2.16
CA LYS A 141 -2.38 14.95 2.56
C LYS A 141 -2.94 14.11 3.72
N ARG A 142 -3.35 14.81 4.77
CA ARG A 142 -4.00 14.18 5.92
C ARG A 142 -5.50 14.06 5.69
N LEU A 143 -6.04 12.90 6.00
CA LEU A 143 -7.47 12.62 5.98
C LEU A 143 -8.09 13.04 7.32
N PRO A 144 -9.31 13.64 7.31
CA PRO A 144 -10.01 13.97 8.53
C PRO A 144 -10.36 12.71 9.33
N ALA A 145 -10.48 12.84 10.64
CA ALA A 145 -11.01 11.79 11.47
C ALA A 145 -12.43 11.41 11.00
N ARG A 146 -12.79 10.16 11.18
CA ARG A 146 -14.15 9.71 10.89
C ARG A 146 -15.11 10.29 11.96
N ALA A 147 -16.14 11.00 11.52
CA ALA A 147 -17.19 11.51 12.39
C ALA A 147 -17.97 10.38 13.08
#